data_39bed094b64c877ae98e10dfcc603439
#
_entry.id   39bed094b64c877ae98e10dfcc603439
#
_cell.length_a   1.000
_cell.length_b   1.000
_cell.length_c   1.000
_cell.angle_alpha   90.00
_cell.angle_beta   90.00
_cell.angle_gamma   90.00
#
_symmetry.space_group_name_H-M   'P 1'
#
loop_
_entity.id
_entity.type
_entity.pdbx_description
1 polymer ?
#
loop_
_entity_poly.entity_id
_entity_poly.type
_entity_poly.pdbx_seq_one_letter_code
_entity_poly.pdbx_strand_id
1 'polypeptide(L)'
;MRILFDNGTPRGLAAVLHEHVVEEARARGWDALRNGELLDAAEAAGFDVFVTTDRNIPYQQNLTGRQIAVVVLSNGRWRLIKERLAEVAAAVVAAPRGGYIEVDIPVD
;
A
#
# COMPACT_ATOMS: atom_id res chain seq x y z
N MET A 1 5.68 11.80 -2.79
CA MET A 1 6.12 10.38 -2.93
C MET A 1 5.32 9.68 -4.00
N ARG A 2 5.85 8.63 -4.54
CA ARG A 2 5.13 7.79 -5.51
C ARG A 2 4.56 6.58 -4.78
N ILE A 3 3.27 6.39 -4.87
CA ILE A 3 2.52 5.39 -4.10
C ILE A 3 1.86 4.43 -5.07
N LEU A 4 2.04 3.13 -4.85
CA LEU A 4 1.39 2.08 -5.63
C LEU A 4 0.29 1.43 -4.80
N PHE A 5 -0.91 1.35 -5.38
CA PHE A 5 -2.04 0.64 -4.78
C PHE A 5 -2.12 -0.77 -5.35
N ASP A 6 -2.20 -1.75 -4.45
CA ASP A 6 -2.51 -3.12 -4.80
C ASP A 6 -3.96 -3.25 -5.28
N ASN A 7 -4.27 -4.33 -5.96
CA ASN A 7 -5.59 -4.54 -6.58
C ASN A 7 -6.77 -4.46 -5.62
N GLY A 8 -6.59 -4.85 -4.37
CA GLY A 8 -7.65 -4.79 -3.36
C GLY A 8 -7.79 -3.45 -2.67
N THR A 9 -6.94 -2.48 -2.99
CA THR A 9 -6.94 -1.18 -2.33
C THR A 9 -7.94 -0.25 -3.00
N PRO A 10 -8.89 0.34 -2.23
CA PRO A 10 -9.91 1.19 -2.83
C PRO A 10 -9.35 2.48 -3.43
N ARG A 11 -9.83 2.82 -4.62
CA ARG A 11 -9.40 4.05 -5.33
C ARG A 11 -9.71 5.32 -4.56
N GLY A 12 -10.77 5.30 -3.74
CA GLY A 12 -11.16 6.48 -2.96
C GLY A 12 -10.05 7.02 -2.06
N LEU A 13 -9.08 6.17 -1.70
CA LEU A 13 -7.94 6.61 -0.91
C LEU A 13 -7.06 7.63 -1.64
N ALA A 14 -7.07 7.64 -2.98
CA ALA A 14 -6.25 8.58 -3.73
C ALA A 14 -6.60 10.02 -3.41
N ALA A 15 -7.85 10.31 -3.06
CA ALA A 15 -8.31 11.66 -2.74
C ALA A 15 -7.61 12.24 -1.51
N VAL A 16 -7.31 11.41 -0.51
CA VAL A 16 -6.63 11.87 0.71
C VAL A 16 -5.12 11.92 0.54
N LEU A 17 -4.61 11.33 -0.54
CA LEU A 17 -3.18 11.28 -0.86
C LEU A 17 -2.84 12.17 -2.06
N HIS A 18 -3.64 13.21 -2.30
CA HIS A 18 -3.54 14.08 -3.49
C HIS A 18 -2.21 14.83 -3.60
N GLU A 19 -1.44 14.93 -2.52
CA GLU A 19 -0.11 15.56 -2.55
C GLU A 19 0.96 14.60 -3.10
N HIS A 20 0.58 13.36 -3.36
CA HIS A 20 1.48 12.30 -3.85
C HIS A 20 1.04 11.85 -5.24
N VAL A 21 1.93 11.15 -5.93
CA VAL A 21 1.58 10.50 -7.20
C VAL A 21 1.11 9.09 -6.87
N VAL A 22 -0.15 8.80 -7.13
CA VAL A 22 -0.76 7.50 -6.84
C VAL A 22 -1.06 6.76 -8.13
N GLU A 23 -0.64 5.51 -8.23
CA GLU A 23 -0.96 4.63 -9.36
C GLU A 23 -1.45 3.29 -8.84
N GLU A 24 -2.26 2.62 -9.63
CA GLU A 24 -2.73 1.28 -9.32
C GLU A 24 -1.89 0.24 -10.05
N ALA A 25 -1.62 -0.89 -9.40
CA ALA A 25 -0.88 -1.99 -10.01
C ALA A 25 -1.56 -2.46 -11.31
N ARG A 26 -2.89 -2.52 -11.29
CA ARG A 26 -3.69 -2.89 -12.46
C ARG A 26 -3.42 -1.97 -13.65
N ALA A 27 -3.29 -0.68 -13.43
CA ALA A 27 -3.05 0.29 -14.49
C ALA A 27 -1.70 0.08 -15.16
N ARG A 28 -0.76 -0.55 -14.47
CA ARG A 28 0.55 -0.89 -15.01
C ARG A 28 0.60 -2.29 -15.65
N GLY A 29 -0.50 -3.01 -15.66
CA GLY A 29 -0.53 -4.37 -16.15
C GLY A 29 0.08 -5.37 -15.18
N TRP A 30 0.18 -5.01 -13.91
CA TRP A 30 0.81 -5.84 -12.87
C TRP A 30 -0.19 -6.65 -12.04
N ASP A 31 -1.44 -6.71 -12.47
CA ASP A 31 -2.51 -7.41 -11.74
C ASP A 31 -2.28 -8.92 -11.63
N ALA A 32 -1.45 -9.49 -12.51
CA ALA A 32 -1.09 -10.90 -12.46
C ALA A 32 0.20 -11.17 -11.67
N LEU A 33 0.93 -10.14 -11.26
CA LEU A 33 2.14 -10.32 -10.48
C LEU A 33 1.82 -10.70 -9.04
N ARG A 34 2.63 -11.60 -8.50
CA ARG A 34 2.49 -12.05 -7.13
C ARG A 34 3.35 -11.18 -6.21
N ASN A 35 3.12 -11.29 -4.90
CA ASN A 35 3.67 -10.40 -3.88
C ASN A 35 5.14 -10.00 -4.06
N GLY A 36 6.05 -10.96 -4.11
CA GLY A 36 7.48 -10.65 -4.26
C GLY A 36 7.80 -9.99 -5.59
N GLU A 37 7.21 -10.51 -6.67
CA GLU A 37 7.39 -9.96 -8.01
C GLU A 37 6.81 -8.55 -8.11
N LEU A 38 5.66 -8.33 -7.46
CA LEU A 38 5.02 -7.01 -7.46
C LEU A 38 5.87 -5.99 -6.71
N LEU A 39 6.42 -6.37 -5.56
CA LEU A 39 7.32 -5.50 -4.81
C LEU A 39 8.60 -5.19 -5.60
N ASP A 40 9.16 -6.18 -6.29
CA ASP A 40 10.33 -5.97 -7.14
C ASP A 40 10.03 -4.99 -8.27
N ALA A 41 8.89 -5.15 -8.92
CA ALA A 41 8.47 -4.26 -10.00
C ALA A 41 8.23 -2.84 -9.49
N ALA A 42 7.62 -2.71 -8.33
CA ALA A 42 7.35 -1.42 -7.71
C ALA A 42 8.66 -0.69 -7.37
N GLU A 43 9.63 -1.38 -6.80
CA GLU A 43 10.94 -0.79 -6.50
C GLU A 43 11.66 -0.37 -7.76
N ALA A 44 11.67 -1.23 -8.78
CA ALA A 44 12.33 -0.93 -10.06
C ALA A 44 11.71 0.28 -10.75
N ALA A 45 10.41 0.50 -10.57
CA ALA A 45 9.70 1.64 -11.14
C ALA A 45 9.82 2.91 -10.30
N GLY A 46 10.47 2.85 -9.14
CA GLY A 46 10.71 4.02 -8.29
C GLY A 46 9.57 4.37 -7.35
N PHE A 47 8.70 3.42 -7.01
CA PHE A 47 7.67 3.66 -6.01
C PHE A 47 8.27 3.68 -4.61
N ASP A 48 7.78 4.59 -3.77
CA ASP A 48 8.26 4.76 -2.40
C ASP A 48 7.44 3.96 -1.40
N VAL A 49 6.13 3.82 -1.65
CA VAL A 49 5.20 3.17 -0.74
C VAL A 49 4.26 2.25 -1.52
N PHE A 50 4.03 1.07 -0.99
CA PHE A 50 3.05 0.12 -1.50
C PHE A 50 1.92 -0.02 -0.49
N VAL A 51 0.68 0.28 -0.89
CA VAL A 51 -0.50 0.17 -0.04
C VAL A 51 -1.29 -1.07 -0.45
N THR A 52 -1.53 -1.96 0.49
CA THR A 52 -2.17 -3.24 0.25
C THR A 52 -3.17 -3.58 1.34
N THR A 53 -4.10 -4.47 1.03
CA THR A 53 -4.99 -5.07 2.02
C THR A 53 -4.59 -6.51 2.35
N ASP A 54 -3.47 -6.99 1.83
CA ASP A 54 -2.96 -8.32 2.12
C ASP A 54 -2.12 -8.29 3.40
N ARG A 55 -2.73 -8.72 4.50
CA ARG A 55 -2.10 -8.71 5.82
C ARG A 55 -0.93 -9.67 5.95
N ASN A 56 -0.79 -10.59 5.02
CA ASN A 56 0.26 -11.61 5.07
C ASN A 56 1.58 -11.15 4.44
N ILE A 57 1.58 -10.10 3.64
CA ILE A 57 2.79 -9.65 2.95
C ILE A 57 3.98 -9.47 3.90
N PRO A 58 3.87 -8.78 5.05
CA PRO A 58 5.03 -8.61 5.94
C PRO A 58 5.58 -9.91 6.51
N TYR A 59 4.77 -10.96 6.55
CA TYR A 59 5.17 -12.26 7.10
C TYR A 59 5.69 -13.20 6.02
N GLN A 60 5.22 -13.04 4.78
CA GLN A 60 5.60 -13.90 3.66
C GLN A 60 6.80 -13.36 2.89
N GLN A 61 7.06 -12.06 2.97
CA GLN A 61 8.13 -11.39 2.24
C GLN A 61 9.13 -10.77 3.19
N ASN A 62 10.41 -10.97 2.91
CA ASN A 62 11.45 -10.30 3.66
C ASN A 62 11.61 -8.88 3.11
N LEU A 63 11.17 -7.90 3.89
CA LEU A 63 11.23 -6.50 3.48
C LEU A 63 12.58 -5.85 3.78
N THR A 64 13.41 -6.49 4.62
CA THR A 64 14.71 -5.95 5.00
C THR A 64 15.57 -5.70 3.77
N GLY A 65 16.11 -4.49 3.67
CA GLY A 65 16.95 -4.12 2.54
C GLY A 65 16.20 -3.57 1.34
N ARG A 66 14.86 -3.66 1.32
CA ARG A 66 14.08 -3.05 0.25
C ARG A 66 14.06 -1.53 0.41
N GLN A 67 13.95 -0.83 -0.72
CA GLN A 67 13.84 0.63 -0.73
C GLN A 67 12.39 1.10 -0.58
N ILE A 68 11.44 0.20 -0.67
CA ILE A 68 10.02 0.51 -0.58
C ILE A 68 9.50 0.28 0.83
N ALA A 69 8.53 1.09 1.26
CA ALA A 69 7.79 0.89 2.50
C ALA A 69 6.43 0.28 2.18
N VAL A 70 5.87 -0.49 3.11
CA VAL A 70 4.57 -1.14 2.92
C VAL A 70 3.58 -0.62 3.95
N VAL A 71 2.39 -0.23 3.50
CA VAL A 71 1.27 0.11 4.36
C VAL A 71 0.20 -0.96 4.17
N VAL A 72 -0.14 -1.66 5.24
CA VAL A 72 -1.13 -2.72 5.20
C VAL A 72 -2.42 -2.25 5.87
N LEU A 73 -3.53 -2.31 5.13
CA LEU A 73 -4.85 -2.04 5.68
C LEU A 73 -5.47 -3.35 6.12
N SER A 74 -6.04 -3.41 7.33
CA SER A 74 -6.55 -4.67 7.88
C SER A 74 -7.76 -5.22 7.15
N ASN A 75 -8.45 -4.39 6.35
CA ASN A 75 -9.48 -4.85 5.42
C ASN A 75 -9.62 -3.85 4.26
N GLY A 76 -10.28 -4.28 3.18
CA GLY A 76 -10.40 -3.50 1.96
C GLY A 76 -11.78 -2.85 1.76
N ARG A 77 -12.62 -2.82 2.78
CA ARG A 77 -13.97 -2.27 2.64
C ARG A 77 -13.95 -0.75 2.72
N TRP A 78 -14.28 -0.11 1.61
CA TRP A 78 -14.27 1.34 1.54
C TRP A 78 -15.15 1.99 2.61
N ARG A 79 -16.29 1.41 2.90
CA ARG A 79 -17.21 1.92 3.93
C ARG A 79 -16.52 2.09 5.29
N LEU A 80 -15.60 1.20 5.62
CA LEU A 80 -14.87 1.23 6.88
C LEU A 80 -13.60 2.09 6.77
N ILE A 81 -12.90 2.00 5.65
CA ILE A 81 -11.65 2.74 5.40
C ILE A 81 -11.90 4.24 5.42
N LYS A 82 -13.01 4.70 4.84
CA LYS A 82 -13.32 6.14 4.76
C LYS A 82 -13.46 6.81 6.12
N GLU A 83 -13.66 6.03 7.18
CA GLU A 83 -13.71 6.55 8.54
C GLU A 83 -12.31 6.70 9.16
N ARG A 84 -11.28 6.24 8.47
CA ARG A 84 -9.90 6.20 8.96
C ARG A 84 -8.89 6.84 7.99
N LEU A 85 -9.36 7.77 7.16
CA LEU A 85 -8.51 8.35 6.11
C LEU A 85 -7.28 9.08 6.66
N ALA A 86 -7.44 9.79 7.77
CA ALA A 86 -6.32 10.51 8.37
C ALA A 86 -5.24 9.53 8.86
N GLU A 87 -5.64 8.38 9.38
CA GLU A 87 -4.71 7.36 9.86
C GLU A 87 -3.94 6.73 8.69
N VAL A 88 -4.63 6.49 7.57
CA VAL A 88 -3.99 5.96 6.38
C VAL A 88 -2.97 6.96 5.82
N ALA A 89 -3.35 8.23 5.72
CA ALA A 89 -2.46 9.27 5.23
C ALA A 89 -1.21 9.40 6.12
N ALA A 90 -1.39 9.36 7.45
CA ALA A 90 -0.29 9.41 8.38
C ALA A 90 0.64 8.21 8.24
N ALA A 91 0.09 7.02 8.04
CA ALA A 91 0.87 5.79 7.88
C ALA A 91 1.73 5.83 6.61
N VAL A 92 1.19 6.36 5.53
CA VAL A 92 1.93 6.49 4.26
C VAL A 92 3.17 7.35 4.44
N VAL A 93 3.07 8.44 5.20
CA VAL A 93 4.20 9.33 5.46
C VAL A 93 5.19 8.70 6.44
N ALA A 94 4.69 7.95 7.43
CA ALA A 94 5.51 7.41 8.51
C ALA A 94 6.15 6.05 8.20
N ALA A 95 5.66 5.33 7.20
CA ALA A 95 6.13 3.96 6.93
C ALA A 95 7.63 3.95 6.59
N PRO A 96 8.42 3.08 7.25
CA PRO A 96 9.87 3.05 7.04
C PRO A 96 10.23 2.25 5.80
N ARG A 97 11.26 2.69 5.08
CA ARG A 97 11.82 1.91 3.97
C ARG A 97 12.32 0.58 4.51
N GLY A 98 12.00 -0.48 3.81
CA GLY A 98 12.37 -1.83 4.23
C GLY A 98 11.55 -2.33 5.40
N GLY A 99 10.43 -1.70 5.70
CA GLY A 99 9.52 -2.11 6.76
C GLY A 99 8.07 -1.87 6.41
N TYR A 100 7.21 -1.91 7.42
CA TYR A 100 5.77 -1.74 7.18
C TYR A 100 5.06 -1.12 8.37
N ILE A 101 3.88 -0.56 8.11
CA ILE A 101 2.92 -0.15 9.13
C ILE A 101 1.59 -0.81 8.79
N GLU A 102 0.95 -1.41 9.77
CA GLU A 102 -0.41 -1.89 9.60
C GLU A 102 -1.38 -0.85 10.17
N VAL A 103 -2.37 -0.47 9.37
CA VAL A 103 -3.44 0.42 9.80
C VAL A 103 -4.65 -0.45 10.14
N ASP A 104 -5.08 -0.38 11.39
CA ASP A 104 -6.26 -1.13 11.83
C ASP A 104 -7.53 -0.41 11.34
N ILE A 105 -8.31 -1.12 10.53
CA ILE A 105 -9.60 -0.65 10.03
C ILE A 105 -10.66 -1.48 10.78
N PRO A 106 -11.21 -0.96 11.88
CA PRO A 106 -12.12 -1.75 12.70
C PRO A 106 -13.37 -2.17 11.94
N VAL A 107 -13.79 -3.39 12.21
CA VAL A 107 -15.06 -3.93 11.69
C VAL A 107 -16.11 -3.75 12.78
N ASP A 108 -17.26 -3.21 12.38
CA ASP A 108 -18.37 -2.93 13.31
C ASP A 108 -18.94 -4.20 13.94
#